data_e5a4ffec540f4844e2035bd360275c79
#
_entry.id   e5a4ffec540f4844e2035bd360275c79
#
_cell.length_a   1.000
_cell.length_b   1.000
_cell.length_c   1.000
_cell.angle_alpha   90.00
_cell.angle_beta   90.00
_cell.angle_gamma   90.00
#
_symmetry.space_group_name_H-M   'P 1'
#
loop_
_entity.id
_entity.type
_entity.pdbx_description
1 polymer ?
#
loop_
_entity_poly.entity_id
_entity_poly.type
_entity_poly.pdbx_seq_one_letter_code
_entity_poly.pdbx_strand_id
1 'polypeptide(L)'
;MSLNKQFHPLRIAEVRRETADAVSIRFEVPEDLREAFAFKAGQHLTLKALIDGKDTRRNYSVCVAPSENEIRIAVKQMPRGAFSSWANTALAVGQTIEVLPPMGRFTVPETDAAYPHYVAFAGGSGITPVISILKTVLESRADATFTLLYGNRDSASIMFLEE
;
A
#
# COMPACT_ATOMS: atom_id res chain seq x y z
N MET A 1 11.42 17.96 16.27
CA MET A 1 11.16 16.51 16.07
C MET A 1 10.93 16.29 14.58
N SER A 2 11.58 15.30 13.99
CA SER A 2 11.38 15.02 12.55
C SER A 2 9.95 14.53 12.32
N LEU A 3 9.21 15.15 11.39
CA LEU A 3 7.84 14.76 10.98
C LEU A 3 7.73 13.27 10.65
N ASN A 4 8.83 12.65 10.21
CA ASN A 4 8.89 11.24 9.79
C ASN A 4 8.83 10.20 10.94
N LYS A 5 8.72 10.63 12.20
CA LYS A 5 8.72 9.72 13.36
C LYS A 5 7.48 9.86 14.24
N GLN A 6 6.47 10.61 13.81
CA GLN A 6 5.22 10.77 14.54
C GLN A 6 4.02 10.34 13.70
N PHE A 7 2.96 9.91 14.37
CA PHE A 7 1.68 9.63 13.73
C PHE A 7 0.99 10.93 13.36
N HIS A 8 0.42 10.96 12.15
CA HIS A 8 -0.38 12.04 11.64
C HIS A 8 -1.81 11.54 11.38
N PRO A 9 -2.83 12.31 11.77
CA PRO A 9 -4.21 11.96 11.46
C PRO A 9 -4.47 12.20 9.96
N LEU A 10 -4.73 11.14 9.21
CA LEU A 10 -5.14 11.23 7.81
C LEU A 10 -6.60 10.84 7.65
N ARG A 11 -7.33 11.64 6.85
CA ARG A 11 -8.70 11.34 6.49
C ARG A 11 -8.74 10.27 5.40
N ILE A 12 -9.69 9.35 5.51
CA ILE A 12 -9.95 8.35 4.47
C ILE A 12 -10.76 8.99 3.37
N ALA A 13 -10.17 9.07 2.18
CA ALA A 13 -10.79 9.64 0.99
C ALA A 13 -11.61 8.62 0.19
N GLU A 14 -11.18 7.35 0.22
CA GLU A 14 -11.85 6.27 -0.51
C GLU A 14 -11.59 4.93 0.17
N VAL A 15 -12.60 4.05 0.13
CA VAL A 15 -12.49 2.62 0.43
C VAL A 15 -13.09 1.87 -0.74
N ARG A 16 -12.26 1.10 -1.46
CA ARG A 16 -12.69 0.31 -2.63
C ARG A 16 -12.59 -1.18 -2.31
N ARG A 17 -13.59 -1.95 -2.71
CA ARG A 17 -13.56 -3.41 -2.60
C ARG A 17 -12.70 -3.99 -3.72
N GLU A 18 -11.63 -4.70 -3.34
CA GLU A 18 -10.73 -5.37 -4.29
C GLU A 18 -11.14 -6.82 -4.53
N THR A 19 -11.48 -7.53 -3.44
CA THR A 19 -11.99 -8.89 -3.46
C THR A 19 -13.02 -9.06 -2.33
N ALA A 20 -13.65 -10.22 -2.20
CA ALA A 20 -14.57 -10.48 -1.10
C ALA A 20 -13.93 -10.27 0.29
N ASP A 21 -12.61 -10.46 0.41
CA ASP A 21 -11.85 -10.37 1.66
C ASP A 21 -10.75 -9.29 1.65
N ALA A 22 -10.78 -8.35 0.70
CA ALA A 22 -9.78 -7.28 0.63
C ALA A 22 -10.39 -5.93 0.23
N VAL A 23 -9.87 -4.86 0.83
CA VAL A 23 -10.18 -3.46 0.48
C VAL A 23 -8.91 -2.69 0.19
N SER A 24 -8.96 -1.74 -0.73
CA SER A 24 -7.97 -0.67 -0.81
C SER A 24 -8.50 0.61 -0.17
N ILE A 25 -7.58 1.38 0.42
CA ILE A 25 -7.87 2.57 1.21
C ILE A 25 -6.97 3.69 0.71
N ARG A 26 -7.59 4.77 0.20
CA ARG A 26 -6.89 5.99 -0.18
C ARG A 26 -7.01 7.02 0.92
N PHE A 27 -5.88 7.64 1.24
CA PHE A 27 -5.80 8.70 2.23
C PHE A 27 -5.74 10.07 1.56
N GLU A 28 -6.36 11.05 2.20
CA GLU A 28 -6.20 12.46 1.91
C GLU A 28 -4.99 12.97 2.70
N VAL A 29 -3.93 13.32 1.99
CA VAL A 29 -2.71 13.88 2.60
C VAL A 29 -2.78 15.40 2.54
N PRO A 30 -2.83 16.10 3.69
CA PRO A 30 -2.77 17.57 3.73
C PRO A 30 -1.52 18.12 3.03
N GLU A 31 -1.63 19.34 2.50
CA GLU A 31 -0.55 19.93 1.70
C GLU A 31 0.76 20.09 2.50
N ASP A 32 0.67 20.47 3.74
CA ASP A 32 1.80 20.60 4.68
C ASP A 32 2.48 19.27 5.05
N LEU A 33 1.82 18.13 4.77
CA LEU A 33 2.36 16.79 4.99
C LEU A 33 2.84 16.10 3.70
N ARG A 34 2.63 16.67 2.53
CA ARG A 34 2.99 16.03 1.24
C ARG A 34 4.44 15.60 1.17
N GLU A 35 5.36 16.44 1.62
CA GLU A 35 6.78 16.10 1.65
C GLU A 35 7.07 14.92 2.59
N ALA A 36 6.48 14.92 3.79
CA ALA A 36 6.65 13.84 4.76
C ALA A 36 6.07 12.51 4.27
N PHE A 37 5.01 12.55 3.47
CA PHE A 37 4.36 11.38 2.89
C PHE A 37 4.81 11.04 1.47
N ALA A 38 5.82 11.72 0.92
CA ALA A 38 6.48 11.28 -0.30
C ALA A 38 7.11 9.90 -0.08
N PHE A 39 6.93 8.98 -1.04
CA PHE A 39 7.37 7.60 -0.88
C PHE A 39 8.15 7.09 -2.10
N LYS A 40 8.93 6.05 -1.88
CA LYS A 40 9.50 5.21 -2.94
C LYS A 40 8.65 3.95 -3.09
N ALA A 41 8.45 3.50 -4.32
CA ALA A 41 7.71 2.27 -4.60
C ALA A 41 8.24 1.10 -3.78
N GLY A 42 7.32 0.33 -3.17
CA GLY A 42 7.63 -0.79 -2.28
C GLY A 42 7.69 -0.44 -0.79
N GLN A 43 7.66 0.85 -0.42
CA GLN A 43 7.56 1.27 0.98
C GLN A 43 6.18 1.00 1.57
N HIS A 44 6.08 1.05 2.90
CA HIS A 44 4.85 0.80 3.66
C HIS A 44 4.55 1.93 4.63
N LEU A 45 3.29 2.04 5.01
CA LEU A 45 2.78 2.86 6.10
C LEU A 45 2.58 2.02 7.36
N THR A 46 2.74 2.63 8.53
CA THR A 46 2.24 2.06 9.79
C THR A 46 0.95 2.78 10.15
N LEU A 47 -0.14 2.05 10.24
CA LEU A 47 -1.44 2.54 10.66
C LEU A 47 -1.67 2.22 12.13
N LYS A 48 -2.33 3.13 12.84
CA LYS A 48 -2.70 2.98 14.24
C LYS A 48 -4.19 3.31 14.41
N ALA A 49 -4.92 2.41 15.02
CA ALA A 49 -6.34 2.56 15.33
C ALA A 49 -6.67 1.98 16.70
N LEU A 50 -7.67 2.55 17.34
CA LEU A 50 -8.26 1.98 18.56
C LEU A 50 -9.35 0.98 18.15
N ILE A 51 -9.10 -0.31 18.34
CA ILE A 51 -10.02 -1.39 17.98
C ILE A 51 -10.36 -2.16 19.24
N ASP A 52 -11.64 -2.25 19.58
CA ASP A 52 -12.13 -2.87 20.82
C ASP A 52 -11.39 -2.37 22.07
N GLY A 53 -11.13 -1.05 22.13
CA GLY A 53 -10.41 -0.40 23.24
C GLY A 53 -8.91 -0.65 23.27
N LYS A 54 -8.31 -1.29 22.27
CA LYS A 54 -6.88 -1.60 22.19
C LYS A 54 -6.18 -0.79 21.10
N ASP A 55 -5.07 -0.15 21.44
CA ASP A 55 -4.14 0.46 20.47
C ASP A 55 -3.59 -0.66 19.57
N THR A 56 -3.96 -0.63 18.31
CA THR A 56 -3.59 -1.65 17.34
C THR A 56 -2.83 -1.01 16.19
N ARG A 57 -1.60 -1.47 15.94
CA ARG A 57 -0.71 -0.95 14.89
C ARG A 57 -0.40 -2.05 13.87
N ARG A 58 -0.46 -1.70 12.58
CA ARG A 58 -0.13 -2.64 11.49
C ARG A 58 0.53 -1.89 10.34
N ASN A 59 1.40 -2.60 9.66
CA ASN A 59 2.10 -2.12 8.47
C ASN A 59 1.39 -2.62 7.22
N TYR A 60 1.19 -1.71 6.26
CA TYR A 60 0.64 -2.01 4.94
C TYR A 60 1.45 -1.30 3.87
N SER A 61 1.87 -2.05 2.85
CA SER A 61 2.61 -1.48 1.72
C SER A 61 1.73 -0.56 0.90
N VAL A 62 2.33 0.51 0.39
CA VAL A 62 1.70 1.35 -0.62
C VAL A 62 1.57 0.53 -1.91
N CYS A 63 0.39 0.60 -2.55
CA CYS A 63 0.07 -0.21 -3.73
C CYS A 63 -0.13 0.61 -5.01
N VAL A 64 0.31 1.85 -5.02
CA VAL A 64 0.29 2.78 -6.16
C VAL A 64 1.69 3.24 -6.51
N ALA A 65 1.90 3.75 -7.72
CA ALA A 65 3.16 4.39 -8.08
C ALA A 65 3.22 5.82 -7.50
N PRO A 66 4.42 6.35 -7.20
CA PRO A 66 4.57 7.76 -6.78
C PRO A 66 4.01 8.78 -7.78
N SER A 67 4.03 8.46 -9.07
CA SER A 67 3.48 9.27 -10.16
C SER A 67 1.96 9.46 -10.09
N GLU A 68 1.23 8.55 -9.44
CA GLU A 68 -0.23 8.65 -9.26
C GLU A 68 -0.63 9.77 -8.28
N ASN A 69 0.33 10.39 -7.58
CA ASN A 69 0.11 11.51 -6.64
C ASN A 69 -0.94 11.23 -5.57
N GLU A 70 -1.07 9.98 -5.16
CA GLU A 70 -1.94 9.55 -4.08
C GLU A 70 -1.21 8.59 -3.12
N ILE A 71 -1.78 8.41 -1.95
CA ILE A 71 -1.37 7.39 -0.98
C ILE A 71 -2.50 6.38 -0.83
N ARG A 72 -2.23 5.15 -1.28
CA ARG A 72 -3.17 4.03 -1.21
C ARG A 72 -2.48 2.79 -0.69
N ILE A 73 -3.16 2.08 0.19
CA ILE A 73 -2.77 0.74 0.67
C ILE A 73 -3.88 -0.25 0.37
N ALA A 74 -3.58 -1.55 0.49
CA ALA A 74 -4.65 -2.54 0.48
C ALA A 74 -4.52 -3.50 1.68
N VAL A 75 -5.68 -3.88 2.22
CA VAL A 75 -5.81 -4.68 3.44
C VAL A 75 -6.63 -5.93 3.14
N LYS A 76 -5.95 -7.08 3.07
CA LYS A 76 -6.61 -8.38 2.99
C LYS A 76 -6.96 -8.86 4.39
N GLN A 77 -8.19 -9.32 4.57
CA GLN A 77 -8.69 -9.83 5.84
C GLN A 77 -7.97 -11.14 6.21
N MET A 78 -7.40 -11.16 7.40
CA MET A 78 -6.75 -12.34 7.97
C MET A 78 -7.68 -12.99 8.98
N PRO A 79 -7.76 -14.33 9.03
CA PRO A 79 -8.51 -15.03 10.08
C PRO A 79 -8.06 -14.55 11.47
N ARG A 80 -9.01 -14.10 12.30
CA ARG A 80 -8.78 -13.55 13.65
C ARG A 80 -7.88 -12.28 13.68
N GLY A 81 -7.65 -11.63 12.55
CA GLY A 81 -6.90 -10.38 12.46
C GLY A 81 -7.76 -9.19 12.85
N ALA A 82 -7.61 -8.62 14.05
CA ALA A 82 -8.44 -7.52 14.53
C ALA A 82 -8.43 -6.32 13.58
N PHE A 83 -7.26 -5.83 13.19
CA PHE A 83 -7.15 -4.68 12.29
C PHE A 83 -7.70 -4.97 10.89
N SER A 84 -7.33 -6.11 10.29
CA SER A 84 -7.75 -6.45 8.94
C SER A 84 -9.25 -6.72 8.84
N SER A 85 -9.87 -7.32 9.88
CA SER A 85 -11.32 -7.47 9.94
C SER A 85 -12.00 -6.13 10.07
N TRP A 86 -11.56 -5.28 11.02
CA TRP A 86 -12.10 -3.94 11.19
C TRP A 86 -11.99 -3.09 9.91
N ALA A 87 -10.85 -3.13 9.22
CA ALA A 87 -10.65 -2.39 7.97
C ALA A 87 -11.59 -2.87 6.84
N ASN A 88 -11.94 -4.15 6.81
CA ASN A 88 -12.84 -4.72 5.80
C ASN A 88 -14.33 -4.55 6.09
N THR A 89 -14.72 -4.25 7.35
CA THR A 89 -16.13 -4.25 7.78
C THR A 89 -16.62 -2.92 8.35
N ALA A 90 -15.75 -2.13 8.98
CA ALA A 90 -16.15 -0.94 9.74
C ALA A 90 -15.46 0.35 9.31
N LEU A 91 -14.36 0.27 8.54
CA LEU A 91 -13.66 1.44 8.06
C LEU A 91 -14.47 2.11 6.93
N ALA A 92 -14.66 3.43 7.03
CA ALA A 92 -15.47 4.17 6.09
C ALA A 92 -14.82 5.48 5.64
N VAL A 93 -15.23 5.95 4.46
CA VAL A 93 -14.84 7.27 3.93
C VAL A 93 -15.22 8.37 4.93
N GLY A 94 -14.34 9.33 5.10
CA GLY A 94 -14.51 10.47 6.02
C GLY A 94 -13.98 10.21 7.43
N GLN A 95 -13.75 8.97 7.83
CA GLN A 95 -13.07 8.68 9.09
C GLN A 95 -11.60 9.09 9.05
N THR A 96 -11.03 9.30 10.22
CA THR A 96 -9.61 9.64 10.39
C THR A 96 -8.88 8.48 11.08
N ILE A 97 -7.69 8.17 10.59
CA ILE A 97 -6.80 7.17 11.17
C ILE A 97 -5.40 7.75 11.35
N GLU A 98 -4.69 7.33 12.38
CA GLU A 98 -3.32 7.75 12.61
C GLU A 98 -2.33 6.94 11.76
N VAL A 99 -1.49 7.63 10.99
CA VAL A 99 -0.58 7.04 10.02
C VAL A 99 0.83 7.60 10.22
N LEU A 100 1.84 6.71 10.27
CA LEU A 100 3.24 7.12 10.15
C LEU A 100 3.59 7.33 8.66
N PRO A 101 4.45 8.32 8.36
CA PRO A 101 5.02 8.49 7.04
C PRO A 101 5.64 7.22 6.47
N PRO A 102 5.75 7.11 5.14
CA PRO A 102 6.27 5.91 4.46
C PRO A 102 7.67 5.54 4.92
N MET A 103 7.90 4.24 5.09
CA MET A 103 9.20 3.68 5.45
C MET A 103 9.39 2.29 4.81
N GLY A 104 10.62 1.79 4.84
CA GLY A 104 10.95 0.45 4.35
C GLY A 104 12.08 0.47 3.33
N ARG A 105 12.67 -0.71 3.12
CA ARG A 105 13.84 -0.91 2.25
C ARG A 105 13.56 -1.84 1.05
N PHE A 106 12.32 -2.31 0.91
CA PHE A 106 11.92 -3.12 -0.23
C PHE A 106 11.63 -2.20 -1.42
N THR A 107 12.69 -1.66 -2.01
CA THR A 107 12.61 -0.69 -3.12
C THR A 107 13.57 -1.12 -4.24
N VAL A 108 13.31 -0.64 -5.47
CA VAL A 108 14.24 -0.83 -6.57
C VAL A 108 15.49 0.03 -6.31
N PRO A 109 16.71 -0.54 -6.44
CA PRO A 109 17.94 0.23 -6.34
C PRO A 109 18.04 1.31 -7.43
N GLU A 110 18.45 2.51 -7.07
CA GLU A 110 18.59 3.63 -8.03
C GLU A 110 19.71 3.40 -9.07
N THR A 111 20.63 2.48 -8.80
CA THR A 111 21.77 2.15 -9.66
C THR A 111 21.45 1.18 -10.79
N ASP A 112 20.22 0.67 -10.86
CA ASP A 112 19.85 -0.43 -11.77
C ASP A 112 19.48 0.06 -13.19
N ALA A 113 20.27 0.99 -13.73
CA ALA A 113 20.11 1.46 -15.11
C ALA A 113 20.48 0.39 -16.17
N ALA A 114 21.14 -0.69 -15.77
CA ALA A 114 21.68 -1.72 -16.68
C ALA A 114 20.74 -2.90 -16.93
N TYR A 115 19.67 -3.08 -16.16
CA TYR A 115 18.80 -4.26 -16.20
C TYR A 115 17.35 -3.90 -16.47
N PRO A 116 16.94 -3.84 -17.74
CA PRO A 116 15.56 -3.50 -18.11
C PRO A 116 14.55 -4.62 -17.83
N HIS A 117 14.99 -5.81 -17.42
CA HIS A 117 14.11 -6.94 -17.13
C HIS A 117 14.02 -7.20 -15.63
N TYR A 118 12.84 -7.00 -15.08
CA TYR A 118 12.53 -7.25 -13.67
C TYR A 118 11.71 -8.52 -13.52
N VAL A 119 11.97 -9.29 -12.48
CA VAL A 119 11.21 -10.49 -12.15
C VAL A 119 10.77 -10.42 -10.70
N ALA A 120 9.48 -10.65 -10.45
CA ALA A 120 8.93 -10.66 -9.10
C ALA A 120 8.03 -11.88 -8.88
N PHE A 121 8.02 -12.33 -7.62
CA PHE A 121 7.12 -13.37 -7.14
C PHE A 121 6.26 -12.76 -6.03
N ALA A 122 4.95 -12.86 -6.17
CA ALA A 122 4.00 -12.38 -5.17
C ALA A 122 3.00 -13.47 -4.80
N GLY A 123 2.53 -13.47 -3.56
CA GLY A 123 1.48 -14.35 -3.09
C GLY A 123 0.40 -13.54 -2.33
N GLY A 124 -0.87 -13.67 -2.74
CA GLY A 124 -1.99 -12.99 -2.09
C GLY A 124 -1.73 -11.49 -1.88
N SER A 125 -1.82 -11.00 -0.63
CA SER A 125 -1.60 -9.59 -0.30
C SER A 125 -0.15 -9.10 -0.48
N GLY A 126 0.82 -10.01 -0.71
CA GLY A 126 2.19 -9.64 -1.05
C GLY A 126 2.34 -8.91 -2.39
N ILE A 127 1.28 -8.85 -3.19
CA ILE A 127 1.21 -8.06 -4.41
C ILE A 127 1.33 -6.55 -4.15
N THR A 128 0.93 -6.04 -2.99
CA THR A 128 0.84 -4.59 -2.74
C THR A 128 2.15 -3.84 -2.97
N PRO A 129 3.32 -4.22 -2.42
CA PRO A 129 4.56 -3.53 -2.76
C PRO A 129 5.04 -3.82 -4.19
N VAL A 130 4.72 -5.00 -4.71
CA VAL A 130 5.18 -5.42 -6.04
C VAL A 130 4.47 -4.64 -7.14
N ILE A 131 3.15 -4.41 -7.02
CA ILE A 131 2.41 -3.62 -8.02
C ILE A 131 2.85 -2.15 -8.04
N SER A 132 3.17 -1.58 -6.87
CA SER A 132 3.76 -0.24 -6.77
C SER A 132 5.10 -0.15 -7.53
N ILE A 133 5.97 -1.15 -7.34
CA ILE A 133 7.27 -1.24 -8.03
C ILE A 133 7.06 -1.45 -9.53
N LEU A 134 6.18 -2.38 -9.91
CA LEU A 134 5.88 -2.71 -11.31
C LEU A 134 5.44 -1.47 -12.09
N LYS A 135 4.42 -0.78 -11.60
CA LYS A 135 3.93 0.47 -12.21
C LYS A 135 5.07 1.49 -12.34
N THR A 136 5.81 1.73 -11.25
CA THR A 136 6.90 2.71 -11.24
C THR A 136 8.01 2.39 -12.25
N VAL A 137 8.40 1.12 -12.36
CA VAL A 137 9.44 0.68 -13.30
C VAL A 137 8.97 0.86 -14.75
N LEU A 138 7.77 0.39 -15.08
CA LEU A 138 7.25 0.46 -16.45
C LEU A 138 6.95 1.90 -16.90
N GLU A 139 6.56 2.79 -15.98
CA GLU A 139 6.37 4.21 -16.27
C GLU A 139 7.68 4.98 -16.44
N SER A 140 8.70 4.62 -15.65
CA SER A 140 9.98 5.34 -15.66
C SER A 140 10.90 4.97 -16.83
N ARG A 141 10.67 3.81 -17.47
CA ARG A 141 11.56 3.26 -18.52
C ARG A 141 10.75 2.58 -19.62
N ALA A 142 10.74 3.17 -20.80
CA ALA A 142 10.03 2.62 -21.97
C ALA A 142 10.62 1.29 -22.48
N ASP A 143 11.88 0.98 -22.15
CA ASP A 143 12.58 -0.26 -22.52
C ASP A 143 12.50 -1.34 -21.43
N ALA A 144 11.89 -1.04 -20.27
CA ALA A 144 11.77 -1.99 -19.19
C ALA A 144 10.73 -3.08 -19.50
N THR A 145 11.03 -4.29 -19.06
CA THR A 145 10.08 -5.40 -19.03
C THR A 145 9.93 -5.94 -17.61
N PHE A 146 8.74 -6.42 -17.28
CA PHE A 146 8.46 -6.96 -15.96
C PHE A 146 7.75 -8.31 -16.08
N THR A 147 8.32 -9.34 -15.46
CA THR A 147 7.69 -10.66 -15.33
C THR A 147 7.18 -10.82 -13.89
N LEU A 148 5.88 -10.95 -13.74
CA LEU A 148 5.23 -11.19 -12.46
C LEU A 148 4.67 -12.60 -12.37
N LEU A 149 5.11 -13.36 -11.37
CA LEU A 149 4.49 -14.63 -10.98
C LEU A 149 3.65 -14.38 -9.73
N TYR A 150 2.33 -14.40 -9.89
CA TYR A 150 1.41 -14.03 -8.84
C TYR A 150 0.50 -15.21 -8.43
N GLY A 151 0.83 -15.84 -7.29
CA GLY A 151 0.09 -16.98 -6.76
C GLY A 151 -1.09 -16.54 -5.88
N ASN A 152 -2.26 -17.12 -6.14
CA ASN A 152 -3.48 -16.94 -5.35
C ASN A 152 -4.21 -18.27 -5.18
N ARG A 153 -5.17 -18.36 -4.24
CA ARG A 153 -5.96 -19.57 -4.00
C ARG A 153 -6.91 -19.88 -5.16
N ASP A 154 -7.52 -18.84 -5.70
CA ASP A 154 -8.46 -18.87 -6.81
C ASP A 154 -8.50 -17.50 -7.50
N SER A 155 -9.17 -17.40 -8.63
CA SER A 155 -9.28 -16.14 -9.40
C SER A 155 -10.04 -15.04 -8.64
N ALA A 156 -11.03 -15.38 -7.84
CA ALA A 156 -11.81 -14.41 -7.07
C ALA A 156 -11.01 -13.77 -5.91
N SER A 157 -9.90 -14.38 -5.52
CA SER A 157 -9.00 -13.88 -4.47
C SER A 157 -7.83 -13.03 -4.99
N ILE A 158 -7.74 -12.82 -6.31
CA ILE A 158 -6.69 -12.02 -6.95
C ILE A 158 -7.00 -10.54 -6.73
N MET A 159 -6.18 -9.85 -5.95
CA MET A 159 -6.25 -8.40 -5.78
C MET A 159 -5.61 -7.74 -7.01
N PHE A 160 -6.19 -6.62 -7.47
CA PHE A 160 -5.69 -5.84 -8.62
C PHE A 160 -5.65 -6.65 -9.94
N LEU A 161 -6.62 -7.54 -10.15
CA LEU A 161 -6.67 -8.39 -11.35
C LEU A 161 -6.81 -7.60 -12.65
N GLU A 162 -7.43 -6.42 -12.60
CA GLU A 162 -7.71 -5.58 -13.76
C GLU A 162 -6.74 -4.37 -13.88
N GLU A 163 -5.73 -4.28 -13.01
CA GLU A 163 -4.68 -3.27 -13.05
C GLU A 163 -3.40 -3.81 -13.67
#